data_badd5a9a68b74613ace00fd696c1127b
#
_entry.id   badd5a9a68b74613ace00fd696c1127b
#
_cell.length_a   1.000
_cell.length_b   1.000
_cell.length_c   1.000
_cell.angle_alpha   90.00
_cell.angle_beta   90.00
_cell.angle_gamma   90.00
#
_symmetry.space_group_name_H-M   'P 1'
#
loop_
_entity.id
_entity.type
_entity.pdbx_description
1 polymer ?
#
loop_
_entity_poly.entity_id
_entity_poly.type
_entity_poly.pdbx_seq_one_letter_code
_entity_poly.pdbx_strand_id
1 'polypeptide(L)'
;ELLTDEPGQTTRTQRGMAQIREAGNKATALTRQLLAFTRHQIVERQPLNLNDRVTDIVELMKRVIGEDIQLTLTLDPALGRIKADPGQIEQVVMNLVVNARDAMPQGGRLDLETKSVSITHSDPLWPDPLTPGPYVTLAVRDTGCGMDADTVAHVFEPFFTTKELGKGTGLGLSTVYGIVRQSGGTVGIESEPGRGTTFTIYLPRIDEDSESPRPVAQARSIIEQSEAILLVEDNDMVRGLAQTVLVG
;
A
#
# COMPACT_ATOMS: atom_id res chain seq x y z
N GLU A 1 28.38 -1.87 52.65
CA GLU A 1 29.41 -2.08 51.60
C GLU A 1 28.86 -1.57 50.28
N LEU A 2 29.50 -0.52 49.80
CA LEU A 2 29.14 0.30 48.66
C LEU A 2 29.31 -0.52 47.37
N LEU A 3 28.24 -0.79 46.69
CA LEU A 3 28.28 -1.19 45.27
C LEU A 3 28.58 0.09 44.44
N THR A 4 29.84 0.23 44.05
CA THR A 4 30.27 1.26 43.09
C THR A 4 29.69 0.90 41.72
N ASP A 5 28.69 1.66 41.31
CA ASP A 5 28.15 1.66 39.95
C ASP A 5 29.24 2.20 39.00
N GLU A 6 29.83 1.33 38.19
CA GLU A 6 30.78 1.73 37.16
C GLU A 6 30.01 2.47 36.03
N PRO A 7 30.43 3.72 35.69
CA PRO A 7 29.71 4.54 34.69
C PRO A 7 29.59 3.92 33.29
N GLY A 8 30.37 2.87 32.98
CA GLY A 8 30.33 2.14 31.70
C GLY A 8 29.22 1.09 31.58
N GLN A 9 28.74 0.54 32.70
CA GLN A 9 27.69 -0.49 32.67
C GLN A 9 26.32 0.10 32.34
N THR A 10 26.00 1.26 32.86
CA THR A 10 24.71 1.94 32.62
C THR A 10 24.52 2.29 31.14
N THR A 11 25.58 2.76 30.48
CA THR A 11 25.55 3.11 29.04
C THR A 11 25.41 1.86 28.15
N ARG A 12 26.05 0.75 28.52
CA ARG A 12 25.97 -0.52 27.77
C ARG A 12 24.58 -1.13 27.92
N THR A 13 23.99 -1.10 29.11
CA THR A 13 22.63 -1.58 29.38
C THR A 13 21.59 -0.73 28.67
N GLN A 14 21.73 0.60 28.66
CA GLN A 14 20.85 1.50 27.91
C GLN A 14 20.91 1.29 26.41
N ARG A 15 22.11 1.08 25.83
CA ARG A 15 22.27 0.71 24.42
C ARG A 15 21.62 -0.64 24.10
N GLY A 16 21.79 -1.65 24.95
CA GLY A 16 21.17 -2.95 24.81
C GLY A 16 19.64 -2.86 24.84
N MET A 17 19.07 -2.10 25.77
CA MET A 17 17.62 -1.85 25.84
C MET A 17 17.09 -1.11 24.62
N ALA A 18 17.83 -0.13 24.09
CA ALA A 18 17.47 0.57 22.86
C ALA A 18 17.44 -0.37 21.64
N GLN A 19 18.43 -1.26 21.53
CA GLN A 19 18.49 -2.28 20.46
C GLN A 19 17.35 -3.30 20.58
N ILE A 20 17.03 -3.77 21.80
CA ILE A 20 15.90 -4.70 22.02
C ILE A 20 14.58 -4.01 21.65
N ARG A 21 14.38 -2.75 22.04
CA ARG A 21 13.17 -1.98 21.69
C ARG A 21 13.06 -1.77 20.19
N GLU A 22 14.15 -1.44 19.53
CA GLU A 22 14.19 -1.30 18.07
C GLU A 22 13.89 -2.63 17.36
N ALA A 23 14.47 -3.74 17.80
CA ALA A 23 14.17 -5.07 17.29
C ALA A 23 12.70 -5.46 17.53
N GLY A 24 12.14 -5.17 18.71
CA GLY A 24 10.72 -5.36 19.02
C GLY A 24 9.79 -4.56 18.13
N ASN A 25 10.11 -3.28 17.87
CA ASN A 25 9.35 -2.45 16.97
C ASN A 25 9.41 -2.95 15.52
N LYS A 26 10.60 -3.40 15.05
CA LYS A 26 10.77 -4.03 13.74
C LYS A 26 9.96 -5.34 13.63
N ALA A 27 10.02 -6.20 14.64
CA ALA A 27 9.22 -7.44 14.69
C ALA A 27 7.71 -7.15 14.68
N THR A 28 7.24 -6.15 15.41
CA THR A 28 5.84 -5.72 15.41
C THR A 28 5.41 -5.18 14.05
N ALA A 29 6.25 -4.39 13.39
CA ALA A 29 6.00 -3.88 12.05
C ALA A 29 5.93 -5.03 11.02
N LEU A 30 6.87 -5.97 11.08
CA LEU A 30 6.88 -7.19 10.25
C LEU A 30 5.64 -8.05 10.49
N THR A 31 5.26 -8.25 11.75
CA THR A 31 4.06 -9.02 12.10
C THR A 31 2.79 -8.34 11.58
N ARG A 32 2.68 -7.02 11.70
CA ARG A 32 1.55 -6.27 11.12
C ARG A 32 1.52 -6.37 9.59
N GLN A 33 2.68 -6.32 8.93
CA GLN A 33 2.77 -6.49 7.47
C GLN A 33 2.43 -7.92 7.04
N LEU A 34 2.87 -8.95 7.77
CA LEU A 34 2.49 -10.35 7.55
C LEU A 34 0.99 -10.56 7.80
N LEU A 35 0.44 -9.98 8.86
CA LEU A 35 -1.00 -10.05 9.14
C LEU A 35 -1.83 -9.30 8.08
N ALA A 36 -1.32 -8.22 7.52
CA ALA A 36 -1.95 -7.55 6.36
C ALA A 36 -1.92 -8.44 5.11
N PHE A 37 -0.88 -9.27 4.96
CA PHE A 37 -0.77 -10.24 3.85
C PHE A 37 -1.65 -11.48 4.07
N THR A 38 -1.82 -11.93 5.32
CA THR A 38 -2.59 -13.16 5.68
C THR A 38 -4.04 -12.88 6.05
N ARG A 39 -4.39 -11.66 6.43
CA ARG A 39 -5.79 -11.32 6.65
C ARG A 39 -6.50 -11.42 5.32
N HIS A 40 -7.43 -12.34 5.23
CA HIS A 40 -8.62 -12.26 4.38
C HIS A 40 -9.41 -11.03 4.86
N GLN A 41 -8.87 -9.81 4.65
CA GLN A 41 -9.71 -8.63 4.69
C GLN A 41 -10.82 -8.92 3.69
N ILE A 42 -12.06 -8.84 4.13
CA ILE A 42 -13.20 -8.81 3.21
C ILE A 42 -12.89 -7.63 2.29
N VAL A 43 -12.36 -7.94 1.09
CA VAL A 43 -11.99 -6.93 0.09
C VAL A 43 -13.29 -6.36 -0.43
N GLU A 44 -13.62 -5.18 0.01
CA GLU A 44 -14.84 -4.50 -0.39
C GLU A 44 -14.57 -3.66 -1.64
N ARG A 45 -14.62 -4.33 -2.81
CA ARG A 45 -14.42 -3.64 -4.08
C ARG A 45 -15.66 -2.81 -4.40
N GLN A 46 -15.43 -1.51 -4.55
CA GLN A 46 -16.46 -0.56 -4.92
C GLN A 46 -16.02 0.32 -6.10
N PRO A 47 -16.96 0.90 -6.85
CA PRO A 47 -16.63 1.92 -7.84
C PRO A 47 -15.97 3.12 -7.17
N LEU A 48 -14.76 3.49 -7.60
CA LEU A 48 -14.04 4.63 -7.05
C LEU A 48 -13.35 5.44 -8.15
N ASN A 49 -13.13 6.73 -7.87
CA ASN A 49 -12.30 7.61 -8.67
C ASN A 49 -10.87 7.55 -8.12
N LEU A 50 -9.92 7.18 -8.97
CA LEU A 50 -8.51 7.04 -8.57
C LEU A 50 -7.89 8.40 -8.19
N ASN A 51 -8.32 9.50 -8.84
CA ASN A 51 -7.83 10.84 -8.52
C ASN A 51 -8.07 11.23 -7.07
N ASP A 52 -9.26 10.92 -6.53
CA ASP A 52 -9.59 11.24 -5.13
C ASP A 52 -8.64 10.52 -4.18
N ARG A 53 -8.40 9.22 -4.41
CA ARG A 53 -7.50 8.42 -3.56
C ARG A 53 -6.05 8.87 -3.65
N VAL A 54 -5.57 9.16 -4.88
CA VAL A 54 -4.20 9.67 -5.09
C VAL A 54 -4.02 11.02 -4.38
N THR A 55 -5.00 11.92 -4.48
CA THR A 55 -4.94 13.23 -3.83
C THR A 55 -4.90 13.11 -2.31
N ASP A 56 -5.82 12.32 -1.73
CA ASP A 56 -5.90 12.12 -0.27
C ASP A 56 -4.58 11.57 0.31
N ILE A 57 -4.04 10.54 -0.33
CA ILE A 57 -2.79 9.90 0.12
C ILE A 57 -1.59 10.82 -0.03
N VAL A 58 -1.48 11.52 -1.15
CA VAL A 58 -0.36 12.42 -1.40
C VAL A 58 -0.33 13.56 -0.38
N GLU A 59 -1.48 14.11 -0.01
CA GLU A 59 -1.56 15.13 1.06
C GLU A 59 -1.02 14.56 2.41
N LEU A 60 -1.37 13.34 2.76
CA LEU A 60 -0.84 12.68 3.97
C LEU A 60 0.67 12.42 3.86
N MET A 61 1.15 12.06 2.67
CA MET A 61 2.54 11.68 2.44
C MET A 61 3.50 12.86 2.28
N LYS A 62 3.03 14.09 2.07
CA LYS A 62 3.89 15.28 1.94
C LYS A 62 4.92 15.39 3.07
N ARG A 63 4.52 15.09 4.31
CA ARG A 63 5.42 15.11 5.48
C ARG A 63 6.45 13.97 5.49
N VAL A 64 6.12 12.84 4.84
CA VAL A 64 6.96 11.64 4.80
C VAL A 64 7.96 11.72 3.66
N ILE A 65 7.57 12.33 2.54
CA ILE A 65 8.40 12.51 1.34
C ILE A 65 9.60 13.40 1.64
N GLY A 66 9.41 14.45 2.46
CA GLY A 66 10.46 15.45 2.77
C GLY A 66 10.42 16.64 1.83
N GLU A 67 11.07 17.73 2.23
CA GLU A 67 11.10 18.99 1.46
C GLU A 67 12.09 18.95 0.29
N ASP A 68 13.00 17.98 0.28
CA ASP A 68 14.04 17.82 -0.74
C ASP A 68 13.51 17.17 -2.04
N ILE A 69 12.27 16.67 -2.04
CA ILE A 69 11.65 16.02 -3.20
C ILE A 69 10.52 16.91 -3.73
N GLN A 70 10.68 17.35 -4.98
CA GLN A 70 9.63 18.06 -5.69
C GLN A 70 8.54 17.10 -6.14
N LEU A 71 7.34 17.25 -5.58
CA LEU A 71 6.18 16.43 -5.93
C LEU A 71 5.29 17.14 -6.94
N THR A 72 4.93 16.43 -8.04
CA THR A 72 4.02 16.92 -9.08
C THR A 72 2.84 15.95 -9.24
N LEU A 73 1.62 16.47 -9.32
CA LEU A 73 0.42 15.72 -9.64
C LEU A 73 -0.15 16.19 -10.98
N THR A 74 -0.34 15.26 -11.91
CA THR A 74 -1.00 15.50 -13.20
C THR A 74 -2.17 14.53 -13.32
N LEU A 75 -3.36 14.99 -12.91
CA LEU A 75 -4.55 14.16 -12.81
C LEU A 75 -5.49 14.47 -13.99
N ASP A 76 -5.89 13.43 -14.74
CA ASP A 76 -6.87 13.54 -15.82
C ASP A 76 -8.25 13.90 -15.24
N PRO A 77 -8.81 15.08 -15.51
CA PRO A 77 -10.11 15.49 -14.98
C PRO A 77 -11.28 14.64 -15.49
N ALA A 78 -11.10 13.94 -16.62
CA ALA A 78 -12.09 13.05 -17.21
C ALA A 78 -11.79 11.57 -16.93
N LEU A 79 -11.07 11.27 -15.83
CA LEU A 79 -10.68 9.92 -15.48
C LEU A 79 -11.91 9.03 -15.25
N GLY A 80 -11.93 7.87 -15.91
CA GLY A 80 -12.95 6.85 -15.67
C GLY A 80 -12.86 6.23 -14.27
N ARG A 81 -13.91 5.56 -13.84
CA ARG A 81 -13.93 4.83 -12.55
C ARG A 81 -13.30 3.46 -12.67
N ILE A 82 -12.81 2.95 -11.56
CA ILE A 82 -12.30 1.59 -11.39
C ILE A 82 -13.08 0.86 -10.29
N LYS A 83 -13.05 -0.48 -10.29
CA LYS A 83 -13.64 -1.31 -9.22
C LYS A 83 -12.53 -1.88 -8.36
N ALA A 84 -12.26 -1.25 -7.22
CA ALA A 84 -11.19 -1.64 -6.30
C ALA A 84 -11.56 -1.34 -4.84
N ASP A 85 -10.79 -1.89 -3.91
CA ASP A 85 -10.88 -1.55 -2.50
C ASP A 85 -10.06 -0.27 -2.24
N PRO A 86 -10.65 0.78 -1.63
CA PRO A 86 -9.98 2.06 -1.39
C PRO A 86 -8.71 1.92 -0.57
N GLY A 87 -8.73 1.12 0.51
CA GLY A 87 -7.58 0.91 1.37
C GLY A 87 -6.43 0.18 0.67
N GLN A 88 -6.75 -0.76 -0.24
CA GLN A 88 -5.76 -1.40 -1.08
C GLN A 88 -5.11 -0.43 -2.07
N ILE A 89 -5.89 0.45 -2.70
CA ILE A 89 -5.35 1.49 -3.60
C ILE A 89 -4.46 2.46 -2.82
N GLU A 90 -4.87 2.89 -1.65
CA GLU A 90 -4.05 3.71 -0.75
C GLU A 90 -2.72 3.04 -0.42
N GLN A 91 -2.73 1.75 -0.11
CA GLN A 91 -1.52 0.97 0.14
C GLN A 91 -0.60 0.89 -1.07
N VAL A 92 -1.16 0.74 -2.27
CA VAL A 92 -0.39 0.76 -3.53
C VAL A 92 0.32 2.09 -3.70
N VAL A 93 -0.39 3.21 -3.61
CA VAL A 93 0.19 4.56 -3.76
C VAL A 93 1.27 4.79 -2.71
N MET A 94 0.98 4.47 -1.45
CA MET A 94 1.93 4.62 -0.34
C MET A 94 3.23 3.84 -0.58
N ASN A 95 3.13 2.57 -0.99
CA ASN A 95 4.31 1.73 -1.24
C ASN A 95 5.17 2.28 -2.38
N LEU A 96 4.55 2.77 -3.46
CA LEU A 96 5.28 3.35 -4.59
C LEU A 96 5.95 4.67 -4.20
N VAL A 97 5.26 5.56 -3.49
CA VAL A 97 5.78 6.84 -3.03
C VAL A 97 6.95 6.66 -2.06
N VAL A 98 6.84 5.71 -1.10
CA VAL A 98 7.94 5.40 -0.17
C VAL A 98 9.14 4.83 -0.90
N ASN A 99 8.94 3.94 -1.88
CA ASN A 99 10.03 3.39 -2.67
C ASN A 99 10.73 4.48 -3.51
N ALA A 100 9.96 5.37 -4.13
CA ALA A 100 10.49 6.51 -4.87
C ALA A 100 11.34 7.43 -3.97
N ARG A 101 10.84 7.79 -2.77
CA ARG A 101 11.60 8.56 -1.79
C ARG A 101 12.92 7.88 -1.42
N ASP A 102 12.87 6.59 -1.13
CA ASP A 102 14.07 5.83 -0.73
C ASP A 102 15.09 5.71 -1.87
N ALA A 103 14.64 5.77 -3.14
CA ALA A 103 15.52 5.83 -4.31
C ALA A 103 16.16 7.22 -4.53
N MET A 104 15.68 8.25 -3.84
CA MET A 104 16.14 9.65 -3.98
C MET A 104 16.73 10.20 -2.67
N PRO A 105 17.80 9.63 -2.11
CA PRO A 105 18.36 10.04 -0.82
C PRO A 105 18.97 11.46 -0.81
N GLN A 106 19.20 12.04 -1.98
CA GLN A 106 19.71 13.40 -2.15
C GLN A 106 18.63 14.37 -2.67
N GLY A 107 17.36 13.99 -2.55
CA GLY A 107 16.25 14.71 -3.16
C GLY A 107 16.06 14.36 -4.63
N GLY A 108 15.09 15.01 -5.27
CA GLY A 108 14.74 14.77 -6.67
C GLY A 108 13.33 15.19 -7.01
N ARG A 109 12.76 14.53 -8.04
CA ARG A 109 11.39 14.78 -8.47
C ARG A 109 10.57 13.49 -8.47
N LEU A 110 9.34 13.60 -7.97
CA LEU A 110 8.35 12.55 -7.95
C LEU A 110 7.09 13.05 -8.67
N ASP A 111 6.79 12.44 -9.81
CA ASP A 111 5.62 12.79 -10.61
C ASP A 111 4.59 11.66 -10.51
N LEU A 112 3.35 11.98 -10.16
CA LEU A 112 2.21 11.07 -10.24
C LEU A 112 1.26 11.55 -11.33
N GLU A 113 0.94 10.66 -12.26
CA GLU A 113 0.07 10.97 -13.38
C GLU A 113 -1.04 9.94 -13.51
N THR A 114 -2.28 10.39 -13.71
CA THR A 114 -3.42 9.52 -14.04
C THR A 114 -3.90 9.81 -15.46
N LYS A 115 -4.27 8.74 -16.19
CA LYS A 115 -4.81 8.84 -17.55
C LYS A 115 -5.84 7.76 -17.81
N SER A 116 -6.80 8.07 -18.67
CA SER A 116 -7.65 7.08 -19.34
C SER A 116 -6.98 6.62 -20.63
N VAL A 117 -6.77 5.32 -20.80
CA VAL A 117 -6.13 4.73 -21.97
C VAL A 117 -6.98 3.60 -22.55
N SER A 118 -6.86 3.37 -23.87
CA SER A 118 -7.48 2.21 -24.52
C SER A 118 -6.38 1.30 -25.03
N ILE A 119 -6.32 0.10 -24.50
CA ILE A 119 -5.38 -0.94 -24.92
C ILE A 119 -5.99 -1.66 -26.12
N THR A 120 -5.35 -1.57 -27.27
CA THR A 120 -5.80 -2.23 -28.51
C THR A 120 -5.08 -3.55 -28.75
N HIS A 121 -3.83 -3.67 -28.30
CA HIS A 121 -3.01 -4.85 -28.43
C HIS A 121 -2.26 -5.06 -27.12
N SER A 122 -2.15 -6.31 -26.67
CA SER A 122 -1.30 -6.64 -25.54
C SER A 122 0.15 -6.56 -25.95
N ASP A 123 0.99 -5.87 -25.18
CA ASP A 123 2.42 -5.88 -25.37
C ASP A 123 2.97 -7.22 -24.84
N PRO A 124 3.61 -8.05 -25.69
CA PRO A 124 4.17 -9.34 -25.26
C PRO A 124 5.35 -9.19 -24.28
N LEU A 125 5.91 -7.99 -24.11
CA LEU A 125 6.99 -7.70 -23.15
C LEU A 125 6.48 -7.54 -21.71
N TRP A 126 5.17 -7.46 -21.51
CA TRP A 126 4.62 -7.37 -20.15
C TRP A 126 4.53 -8.75 -19.52
N PRO A 127 4.90 -8.89 -18.24
CA PRO A 127 4.85 -10.17 -17.54
C PRO A 127 3.43 -10.79 -17.53
N ASP A 128 2.40 -9.95 -17.66
CA ASP A 128 1.01 -10.34 -17.76
C ASP A 128 0.32 -9.58 -18.88
N PRO A 129 -0.09 -10.25 -19.96
CA PRO A 129 -0.75 -9.61 -21.09
C PRO A 129 -2.09 -9.01 -20.66
N LEU A 130 -2.26 -7.71 -20.93
CA LEU A 130 -3.55 -7.03 -20.75
C LEU A 130 -4.55 -7.48 -21.84
N THR A 131 -5.78 -7.67 -21.45
CA THR A 131 -6.86 -7.83 -22.43
C THR A 131 -7.15 -6.50 -23.12
N PRO A 132 -7.41 -6.45 -24.41
CA PRO A 132 -7.84 -5.23 -25.08
C PRO A 132 -9.08 -4.63 -24.40
N GLY A 133 -9.07 -3.31 -24.21
CA GLY A 133 -10.18 -2.62 -23.52
C GLY A 133 -9.78 -1.27 -22.95
N PRO A 134 -10.73 -0.57 -22.30
CA PRO A 134 -10.48 0.68 -21.62
C PRO A 134 -9.84 0.45 -20.24
N TYR A 135 -8.81 1.25 -19.92
CA TYR A 135 -8.10 1.22 -18.66
C TYR A 135 -7.94 2.61 -18.08
N VAL A 136 -7.81 2.66 -16.77
CA VAL A 136 -7.30 3.80 -16.01
C VAL A 136 -5.87 3.48 -15.63
N THR A 137 -4.96 4.41 -15.83
CA THR A 137 -3.56 4.26 -15.44
C THR A 137 -3.19 5.21 -14.32
N LEU A 138 -2.27 4.74 -13.45
CA LEU A 138 -1.51 5.57 -12.52
C LEU A 138 -0.03 5.35 -12.80
N ALA A 139 0.65 6.36 -13.27
CA ALA A 139 2.10 6.35 -13.41
C ALA A 139 2.73 7.08 -12.21
N VAL A 140 3.72 6.45 -11.58
CA VAL A 140 4.54 7.01 -10.51
C VAL A 140 5.97 7.01 -11.02
N ARG A 141 6.52 8.21 -11.26
CA ARG A 141 7.86 8.41 -11.80
C ARG A 141 8.74 9.11 -10.79
N ASP A 142 9.90 8.54 -10.50
CA ASP A 142 10.95 9.17 -9.72
C ASP A 142 12.21 9.46 -10.56
N THR A 143 13.06 10.36 -10.08
CA THR A 143 14.37 10.65 -10.65
C THR A 143 15.50 10.08 -9.80
N GLY A 144 15.25 8.93 -9.14
CA GLY A 144 16.17 8.29 -8.22
C GLY A 144 17.29 7.50 -8.90
N CYS A 145 17.89 6.59 -8.13
CA CYS A 145 19.01 5.80 -8.59
C CYS A 145 18.70 4.81 -9.73
N GLY A 146 17.39 4.53 -9.97
CA GLY A 146 16.97 3.54 -10.96
C GLY A 146 17.40 2.12 -10.62
N MET A 147 17.13 1.19 -11.55
CA MET A 147 17.43 -0.23 -11.41
C MET A 147 18.01 -0.78 -12.70
N ASP A 148 18.88 -1.77 -12.58
CA ASP A 148 19.36 -2.57 -13.71
C ASP A 148 18.36 -3.66 -14.12
N ALA A 149 18.58 -4.29 -15.26
CA ALA A 149 17.65 -5.28 -15.82
C ALA A 149 17.47 -6.51 -14.90
N ASP A 150 18.51 -6.90 -14.18
CA ASP A 150 18.48 -8.04 -13.25
C ASP A 150 17.59 -7.71 -12.04
N THR A 151 17.76 -6.53 -11.47
CA THR A 151 16.89 -6.02 -10.39
C THR A 151 15.44 -5.91 -10.85
N VAL A 152 15.19 -5.37 -12.04
CA VAL A 152 13.81 -5.25 -12.60
C VAL A 152 13.14 -6.60 -12.75
N ALA A 153 13.90 -7.65 -13.16
CA ALA A 153 13.35 -9.00 -13.32
C ALA A 153 12.82 -9.61 -12.00
N HIS A 154 13.40 -9.21 -10.85
CA HIS A 154 13.08 -9.78 -9.53
C HIS A 154 12.32 -8.84 -8.61
N VAL A 155 12.07 -7.58 -9.01
CA VAL A 155 11.57 -6.50 -8.15
C VAL A 155 10.21 -6.80 -7.49
N PHE A 156 9.39 -7.66 -8.08
CA PHE A 156 8.08 -8.06 -7.54
C PHE A 156 8.14 -9.34 -6.71
N GLU A 157 9.30 -10.00 -6.60
CA GLU A 157 9.43 -11.18 -5.75
C GLU A 157 9.31 -10.81 -4.27
N PRO A 158 8.54 -11.57 -3.48
CA PRO A 158 8.47 -11.36 -2.04
C PRO A 158 9.85 -11.45 -1.39
N PHE A 159 10.15 -10.52 -0.49
CA PHE A 159 11.41 -10.39 0.26
C PHE A 159 12.63 -9.95 -0.57
N PHE A 160 12.50 -9.74 -1.87
CA PHE A 160 13.57 -9.18 -2.68
C PHE A 160 13.81 -7.71 -2.33
N THR A 161 15.06 -7.35 -2.06
CA THR A 161 15.48 -5.99 -1.75
C THR A 161 16.94 -5.77 -2.06
N THR A 162 17.26 -4.62 -2.64
CA THR A 162 18.63 -4.14 -2.86
C THR A 162 19.12 -3.24 -1.71
N LYS A 163 18.25 -2.94 -0.72
CA LYS A 163 18.57 -2.12 0.44
C LYS A 163 19.39 -2.94 1.46
N GLU A 164 20.20 -2.25 2.27
CA GLU A 164 20.97 -2.86 3.35
C GLU A 164 20.08 -3.67 4.31
N LEU A 165 20.66 -4.68 4.92
CA LEU A 165 19.98 -5.57 5.86
C LEU A 165 19.23 -4.77 6.94
N GLY A 166 17.90 -4.95 7.01
CA GLY A 166 17.03 -4.28 7.98
C GLY A 166 16.50 -2.90 7.57
N LYS A 167 16.89 -2.35 6.40
CA LYS A 167 16.32 -1.10 5.86
C LYS A 167 15.21 -1.31 4.83
N GLY A 168 15.07 -2.51 4.30
CA GLY A 168 13.99 -2.88 3.38
C GLY A 168 13.35 -4.20 3.80
N THR A 169 12.02 -4.31 3.71
CA THR A 169 11.28 -5.55 3.99
C THR A 169 11.19 -6.46 2.76
N GLY A 170 11.39 -5.91 1.56
CA GLY A 170 11.19 -6.60 0.29
C GLY A 170 9.72 -6.96 0.00
N LEU A 171 8.76 -6.44 0.80
CA LEU A 171 7.33 -6.76 0.65
C LEU A 171 6.53 -5.64 -0.05
N GLY A 172 7.06 -4.43 -0.16
CA GLY A 172 6.32 -3.29 -0.69
C GLY A 172 5.85 -3.48 -2.13
N LEU A 173 6.77 -3.82 -3.04
CA LEU A 173 6.44 -3.99 -4.47
C LEU A 173 5.70 -5.30 -4.77
N SER A 174 5.98 -6.39 -4.05
CA SER A 174 5.18 -7.62 -4.16
C SER A 174 3.74 -7.41 -3.69
N THR A 175 3.51 -6.56 -2.67
CA THR A 175 2.17 -6.14 -2.24
C THR A 175 1.48 -5.32 -3.32
N VAL A 176 2.18 -4.36 -3.94
CA VAL A 176 1.65 -3.57 -5.07
C VAL A 176 1.18 -4.50 -6.19
N TYR A 177 2.06 -5.41 -6.61
CA TYR A 177 1.74 -6.38 -7.67
C TYR A 177 0.51 -7.23 -7.31
N GLY A 178 0.46 -7.79 -6.09
CA GLY A 178 -0.66 -8.62 -5.62
C GLY A 178 -2.00 -7.88 -5.62
N ILE A 179 -2.03 -6.64 -5.09
CA ILE A 179 -3.24 -5.81 -5.05
C ILE A 179 -3.73 -5.45 -6.46
N VAL A 180 -2.82 -5.04 -7.34
CA VAL A 180 -3.16 -4.66 -8.72
C VAL A 180 -3.69 -5.88 -9.48
N ARG A 181 -3.05 -7.04 -9.36
CA ARG A 181 -3.51 -8.31 -9.95
C ARG A 181 -4.89 -8.71 -9.42
N GLN A 182 -5.08 -8.62 -8.11
CA GLN A 182 -6.38 -8.90 -7.50
C GLN A 182 -7.47 -7.96 -8.03
N SER A 183 -7.14 -6.72 -8.38
CA SER A 183 -8.07 -5.75 -8.99
C SER A 183 -8.26 -5.96 -10.50
N GLY A 184 -7.69 -7.02 -11.09
CA GLY A 184 -7.80 -7.34 -12.51
C GLY A 184 -6.88 -6.52 -13.41
N GLY A 185 -5.89 -5.84 -12.81
CA GLY A 185 -4.92 -4.99 -13.50
C GLY A 185 -3.54 -5.63 -13.69
N THR A 186 -2.60 -4.83 -14.17
CA THR A 186 -1.17 -5.17 -14.24
C THR A 186 -0.29 -3.97 -13.93
N VAL A 187 1.00 -4.22 -13.67
CA VAL A 187 2.02 -3.21 -13.38
C VAL A 187 3.09 -3.28 -14.45
N GLY A 188 3.30 -2.17 -15.16
CA GLY A 188 4.45 -1.94 -16.01
C GLY A 188 5.58 -1.26 -15.24
N ILE A 189 6.83 -1.54 -15.63
CA ILE A 189 8.01 -0.92 -15.05
C ILE A 189 8.98 -0.52 -16.15
N GLU A 190 9.48 0.72 -16.07
CA GLU A 190 10.57 1.25 -16.87
C GLU A 190 11.61 1.82 -15.91
N SER A 191 12.85 1.33 -15.98
CA SER A 191 13.91 1.78 -15.10
C SER A 191 15.26 1.66 -15.77
N GLU A 192 16.12 2.66 -15.55
CA GLU A 192 17.52 2.66 -15.98
C GLU A 192 18.39 3.20 -14.83
N PRO A 193 19.56 2.60 -14.56
CA PRO A 193 20.47 3.09 -13.54
C PRO A 193 20.82 4.57 -13.76
N GLY A 194 20.65 5.38 -12.70
CA GLY A 194 20.92 6.81 -12.71
C GLY A 194 19.87 7.70 -13.39
N ARG A 195 18.79 7.13 -13.92
CA ARG A 195 17.68 7.90 -14.56
C ARG A 195 16.38 7.84 -13.84
N GLY A 196 16.30 7.00 -12.80
CA GLY A 196 15.09 6.80 -12.00
C GLY A 196 14.22 5.67 -12.51
N THR A 197 13.00 5.60 -11.98
CA THR A 197 12.04 4.53 -12.26
C THR A 197 10.67 5.11 -12.56
N THR A 198 9.95 4.45 -13.46
CA THR A 198 8.51 4.68 -13.69
C THR A 198 7.77 3.37 -13.46
N PHE A 199 6.88 3.35 -12.48
CA PHE A 199 5.88 2.31 -12.32
C PHE A 199 4.57 2.78 -12.93
N THR A 200 3.98 2.01 -13.84
CA THR A 200 2.67 2.29 -14.43
C THR A 200 1.69 1.18 -14.07
N ILE A 201 0.67 1.53 -13.30
CA ILE A 201 -0.42 0.63 -12.93
C ILE A 201 -1.53 0.78 -13.95
N TYR A 202 -2.06 -0.33 -14.44
CA TYR A 202 -3.19 -0.42 -15.34
C TYR A 202 -4.34 -1.09 -14.63
N LEU A 203 -5.47 -0.43 -14.48
CA LEU A 203 -6.67 -0.95 -13.85
C LEU A 203 -7.83 -0.90 -14.85
N PRO A 204 -8.63 -1.98 -14.97
CA PRO A 204 -9.78 -1.98 -15.87
C PRO A 204 -10.73 -0.84 -15.52
N ARG A 205 -11.08 -0.04 -16.52
CA ARG A 205 -12.13 0.98 -16.39
C ARG A 205 -13.49 0.32 -16.36
N ILE A 206 -14.35 0.78 -15.47
CA ILE A 206 -15.76 0.40 -15.47
C ILE A 206 -16.58 1.54 -16.09
N ASP A 207 -17.57 1.20 -16.91
CA ASP A 207 -18.53 2.16 -17.42
C ASP A 207 -19.55 2.49 -16.33
N GLU A 208 -19.94 3.76 -16.21
CA GLU A 208 -20.85 4.25 -15.16
C GLU A 208 -22.22 3.56 -15.17
N ASP A 209 -22.62 2.97 -16.30
CA ASP A 209 -23.91 2.29 -16.46
C ASP A 209 -23.95 0.85 -15.91
N SER A 210 -22.82 0.28 -15.48
CA SER A 210 -22.76 -1.15 -15.14
C SER A 210 -23.24 -1.51 -13.75
N GLU A 211 -23.32 -0.57 -12.83
CA GLU A 211 -23.98 -0.76 -11.53
C GLU A 211 -24.59 0.57 -11.05
N SER A 212 -25.86 0.81 -11.42
CA SER A 212 -26.70 1.66 -10.54
C SER A 212 -26.51 1.17 -9.12
N PRO A 213 -26.28 2.06 -8.14
CA PRO A 213 -26.26 1.63 -6.74
C PRO A 213 -27.56 0.87 -6.53
N ARG A 214 -27.47 -0.44 -6.24
CA ARG A 214 -28.63 -1.14 -5.70
C ARG A 214 -29.12 -0.24 -4.59
N PRO A 215 -30.37 0.22 -4.62
CA PRO A 215 -30.89 1.07 -3.56
C PRO A 215 -30.53 0.33 -2.28
N VAL A 216 -29.72 0.96 -1.44
CA VAL A 216 -29.48 0.51 -0.06
C VAL A 216 -30.89 0.26 0.45
N ALA A 217 -31.21 -1.00 0.68
CA ALA A 217 -32.54 -1.41 1.14
C ALA A 217 -32.88 -0.45 2.26
N GLN A 218 -33.91 0.35 2.02
CA GLN A 218 -34.38 1.37 2.95
C GLN A 218 -34.28 0.81 4.34
N ALA A 219 -33.64 1.56 5.22
CA ALA A 219 -33.48 1.22 6.61
C ALA A 219 -34.76 0.53 7.06
N ARG A 220 -34.67 -0.78 7.27
CA ARG A 220 -35.77 -1.51 7.88
C ARG A 220 -36.07 -0.78 9.17
N SER A 221 -37.27 -0.27 9.27
CA SER A 221 -37.81 0.26 10.50
C SER A 221 -37.35 -0.62 11.65
N ILE A 222 -36.68 -0.01 12.62
CA ILE A 222 -36.27 -0.65 13.87
C ILE A 222 -37.57 -1.24 14.47
N ILE A 223 -37.79 -2.52 14.23
CA ILE A 223 -38.73 -3.29 15.01
C ILE A 223 -37.91 -3.63 16.27
N GLU A 224 -38.36 -3.13 17.41
CA GLU A 224 -37.87 -3.55 18.73
C GLU A 224 -38.10 -5.06 18.90
N GLN A 225 -37.22 -5.86 18.34
CA GLN A 225 -37.14 -7.27 18.63
C GLN A 225 -35.82 -7.46 19.40
N SER A 226 -35.90 -8.15 20.53
CA SER A 226 -34.74 -8.56 21.29
C SER A 226 -33.84 -9.42 20.39
N GLU A 227 -32.82 -8.80 19.82
CA GLU A 227 -31.85 -9.51 18.97
C GLU A 227 -30.90 -10.32 19.87
N ALA A 228 -30.80 -11.62 19.60
CA ALA A 228 -29.81 -12.45 20.24
C ALA A 228 -28.48 -12.34 19.45
N ILE A 229 -27.42 -11.91 20.12
CA ILE A 229 -26.07 -11.83 19.56
C ILE A 229 -25.30 -13.08 19.99
N LEU A 230 -24.86 -13.90 19.04
CA LEU A 230 -23.95 -14.98 19.29
C LEU A 230 -22.51 -14.45 19.23
N LEU A 231 -21.82 -14.41 20.37
CA LEU A 231 -20.40 -14.07 20.46
C LEU A 231 -19.57 -15.34 20.49
N VAL A 232 -18.71 -15.54 19.46
CA VAL A 232 -17.75 -16.66 19.39
C VAL A 232 -16.34 -16.08 19.42
N GLU A 233 -15.63 -16.32 20.53
CA GLU A 233 -14.27 -15.80 20.76
C GLU A 233 -13.52 -16.85 21.60
N ASP A 234 -12.34 -17.26 21.18
CA ASP A 234 -11.51 -18.27 21.83
C ASP A 234 -10.68 -17.71 22.99
N ASN A 235 -10.41 -16.41 22.99
CA ASN A 235 -9.69 -15.73 24.07
C ASN A 235 -10.66 -15.25 25.17
N ASP A 236 -10.53 -15.81 26.38
CA ASP A 236 -11.39 -15.50 27.52
C ASP A 236 -11.42 -14.02 27.89
N MET A 237 -10.26 -13.34 27.81
CA MET A 237 -10.16 -11.91 28.16
C MET A 237 -10.87 -11.03 27.12
N VAL A 238 -10.73 -11.34 25.83
CA VAL A 238 -11.40 -10.64 24.73
C VAL A 238 -12.90 -10.89 24.79
N ARG A 239 -13.32 -12.13 25.04
CA ARG A 239 -14.72 -12.51 25.21
C ARG A 239 -15.38 -11.75 26.37
N GLY A 240 -14.71 -11.64 27.53
CA GLY A 240 -15.19 -10.89 28.69
C GLY A 240 -15.34 -9.38 28.39
N LEU A 241 -14.37 -8.79 27.68
CA LEU A 241 -14.45 -7.39 27.27
C LEU A 241 -15.62 -7.14 26.31
N ALA A 242 -15.78 -8.00 25.31
CA ALA A 242 -16.88 -7.90 24.34
C ALA A 242 -18.26 -8.06 25.01
N GLN A 243 -18.41 -9.00 25.95
CA GLN A 243 -19.64 -9.14 26.75
C GLN A 243 -19.96 -7.86 27.53
N THR A 244 -18.97 -7.24 28.15
CA THR A 244 -19.15 -6.01 28.93
C THR A 244 -19.65 -4.84 28.03
N VAL A 245 -19.17 -4.76 26.79
CA VAL A 245 -19.58 -3.70 25.83
C VAL A 245 -20.95 -3.97 25.24
N LEU A 246 -21.36 -5.23 25.08
CA LEU A 246 -22.65 -5.58 24.45
C LEU A 246 -23.84 -5.59 25.44
N VAL A 247 -23.58 -5.69 26.74
CA VAL A 247 -24.61 -5.76 27.80
C VAL A 247 -24.80 -4.42 28.52
N GLY A 248 -23.83 -3.49 28.39
CA GLY A 248 -23.89 -2.14 28.99
C GLY A 248 -24.56 -1.15 28.10
#